data_7a80130616ce0400754ec22f0336dca8
#
_entry.id   7a80130616ce0400754ec22f0336dca8
#
_cell.length_a   1.000
_cell.length_b   1.000
_cell.length_c   1.000
_cell.angle_alpha   90.00
_cell.angle_beta   90.00
_cell.angle_gamma   90.00
#
_symmetry.space_group_name_H-M   'P 1'
#
loop_
_entity.id
_entity.type
_entity.pdbx_description
1 polymer ?
#
loop_
_entity_poly.entity_id
_entity_poly.type
_entity_poly.pdbx_seq_one_letter_code
_entity_poly.pdbx_strand_id
1 'polypeptide(L)'
;MKNIYLILGSEAALAERALHKLHLQLKEENAEITTLFADEVREGAIVDALSPSLFSERRALILRDLQDLAEDFKSELSQYLAAPDPTLTLILVHKGGVKGKGLLDQIGRAHV
;
A
#
# COMPACT_ATOMS: atom_id res chain seq x y z
N MET A 1 -11.32 -8.21 -7.31
CA MET A 1 -10.36 -7.12 -7.09
C MET A 1 -8.99 -7.68 -6.75
N LYS A 2 -7.93 -7.07 -7.24
CA LYS A 2 -6.57 -7.48 -6.88
C LYS A 2 -6.26 -7.08 -5.45
N ASN A 3 -5.37 -7.81 -4.81
CA ASN A 3 -5.01 -7.54 -3.42
C ASN A 3 -3.91 -6.48 -3.27
N ILE A 4 -3.12 -6.27 -4.31
CA ILE A 4 -2.02 -5.31 -4.27
C ILE A 4 -2.09 -4.42 -5.52
N TYR A 5 -2.09 -3.10 -5.30
CA TYR A 5 -2.05 -2.11 -6.37
C TYR A 5 -0.82 -1.22 -6.18
N LEU A 6 -0.16 -0.92 -7.25
CA LEU A 6 0.92 0.06 -7.27
C LEU A 6 0.53 1.21 -8.19
N ILE A 7 0.44 2.40 -7.62
CA ILE A 7 0.25 3.63 -8.38
C ILE A 7 1.62 4.28 -8.51
N LEU A 8 2.15 4.27 -9.72
CA LEU A 8 3.49 4.76 -10.01
C LEU A 8 3.41 5.91 -11.00
N GLY A 9 3.95 7.06 -10.63
CA GLY A 9 3.99 8.19 -11.55
C GLY A 9 4.42 9.49 -10.90
N SER A 10 5.12 10.30 -11.69
CA SER A 10 5.61 11.60 -11.26
C SER A 10 4.54 12.69 -11.34
N GLU A 11 3.44 12.45 -12.04
CA GLU A 11 2.37 13.43 -12.16
C GLU A 11 1.33 13.23 -11.06
N ALA A 12 1.34 14.15 -10.10
CA ALA A 12 0.47 14.06 -8.92
C ALA A 12 -1.01 14.01 -9.27
N ALA A 13 -1.45 14.77 -10.27
CA ALA A 13 -2.86 14.79 -10.65
C ALA A 13 -3.37 13.43 -11.14
N LEU A 14 -2.55 12.71 -11.92
CA LEU A 14 -2.92 11.39 -12.43
C LEU A 14 -2.91 10.35 -11.32
N ALA A 15 -1.93 10.43 -10.42
CA ALA A 15 -1.84 9.53 -9.27
C ALA A 15 -3.04 9.72 -8.33
N GLU A 16 -3.41 10.95 -8.05
CA GLU A 16 -4.56 11.26 -7.19
C GLU A 16 -5.87 10.79 -7.84
N ARG A 17 -5.99 10.89 -9.14
CA ARG A 17 -7.19 10.42 -9.85
C ARG A 17 -7.31 8.90 -9.76
N ALA A 18 -6.22 8.18 -9.96
CA ALA A 18 -6.21 6.73 -9.85
C ALA A 18 -6.53 6.28 -8.42
N LEU A 19 -5.93 6.95 -7.42
CA LEU A 19 -6.17 6.66 -6.02
C LEU A 19 -7.64 6.91 -5.65
N HIS A 20 -8.22 8.01 -6.13
CA HIS A 20 -9.61 8.34 -5.85
C HIS A 20 -10.56 7.27 -6.41
N LYS A 21 -10.27 6.77 -7.59
CA LYS A 21 -11.07 5.73 -8.23
C LYS A 21 -11.08 4.44 -7.38
N LEU A 22 -9.91 4.03 -6.90
CA LEU A 22 -9.80 2.85 -6.02
C LEU A 22 -10.50 3.09 -4.70
N HIS A 23 -10.38 4.29 -4.15
CA HIS A 23 -11.02 4.66 -2.90
C HIS A 23 -12.55 4.52 -3.00
N LEU A 24 -13.13 4.98 -4.11
CA LEU A 24 -14.57 4.85 -4.33
C LEU A 24 -15.00 3.39 -4.43
N GLN A 25 -14.23 2.55 -5.12
CA GLN A 25 -14.53 1.12 -5.21
C GLN A 25 -14.51 0.47 -3.82
N LEU A 26 -13.53 0.81 -3.00
CA LEU A 26 -13.41 0.27 -1.66
C LEU A 26 -14.58 0.70 -0.77
N LYS A 27 -15.05 1.92 -0.92
CA LYS A 27 -16.22 2.39 -0.19
C LYS A 27 -17.48 1.63 -0.60
N GLU A 28 -17.65 1.32 -1.86
CA GLU A 28 -18.78 0.52 -2.34
C GLU A 28 -18.76 -0.88 -1.75
N GLU A 29 -17.58 -1.41 -1.46
CA GLU A 29 -17.40 -2.72 -0.86
C GLU A 29 -17.47 -2.70 0.67
N ASN A 30 -17.70 -1.53 1.26
CA ASN A 30 -17.73 -1.34 2.71
C ASN A 30 -16.40 -1.70 3.39
N ALA A 31 -15.28 -1.47 2.70
CA ALA A 31 -13.96 -1.74 3.25
C ALA A 31 -13.58 -0.70 4.30
N GLU A 32 -12.90 -1.14 5.34
CA GLU A 32 -12.26 -0.25 6.31
C GLU A 32 -10.96 0.25 5.70
N ILE A 33 -10.85 1.57 5.47
CA ILE A 33 -9.72 2.18 4.78
C ILE A 33 -8.82 2.92 5.75
N THR A 34 -7.54 2.56 5.76
CA THR A 34 -6.51 3.25 6.54
C THR A 34 -5.49 3.86 5.58
N THR A 35 -5.14 5.12 5.80
CA THR A 35 -4.12 5.81 4.99
C THR A 35 -2.93 6.14 5.86
N LEU A 36 -1.73 5.73 5.42
CA LEU A 36 -0.46 6.07 6.06
C LEU A 36 0.43 6.79 5.06
N PHE A 37 1.21 7.75 5.57
CA PHE A 37 2.24 8.44 4.79
C PHE A 37 3.60 7.87 5.19
N ALA A 38 4.37 7.41 4.21
CA ALA A 38 5.61 6.69 4.46
C ALA A 38 6.63 7.47 5.30
N ASP A 39 6.71 8.78 5.12
CA ASP A 39 7.62 9.64 5.87
C ASP A 39 7.18 9.87 7.33
N GLU A 40 5.94 9.53 7.66
CA GLU A 40 5.38 9.68 9.00
C GLU A 40 5.22 8.35 9.74
N VAL A 41 5.58 7.24 9.09
CA VAL A 41 5.43 5.90 9.68
C VAL A 41 6.37 5.75 10.87
N ARG A 42 5.82 5.24 11.98
CA ARG A 42 6.56 4.93 13.20
C ARG A 42 6.71 3.43 13.35
N GLU A 43 7.60 3.03 14.25
CA GLU A 43 7.81 1.62 14.55
C GLU A 43 6.50 0.93 14.93
N GLY A 44 6.25 -0.21 14.29
CA GLY A 44 5.04 -1.00 14.54
C GLY A 44 3.82 -0.57 13.75
N ALA A 45 3.81 0.63 13.16
CA ALA A 45 2.62 1.14 12.45
C ALA A 45 2.25 0.29 11.23
N ILE A 46 3.24 -0.15 10.46
CA ILE A 46 2.99 -1.00 9.29
C ILE A 46 2.48 -2.37 9.70
N VAL A 47 3.12 -2.97 10.69
CA VAL A 47 2.71 -4.28 11.21
C VAL A 47 1.27 -4.22 11.72
N ASP A 48 0.94 -3.19 12.49
CA ASP A 48 -0.42 -3.00 13.02
C ASP A 48 -1.44 -2.82 11.89
N ALA A 49 -1.11 -2.03 10.88
CA ALA A 49 -2.00 -1.77 9.76
C ALA A 49 -2.22 -3.02 8.90
N LEU A 50 -1.23 -3.89 8.80
CA LEU A 50 -1.30 -5.12 8.02
C LEU A 50 -1.89 -6.29 8.80
N SER A 51 -2.02 -6.17 10.12
CA SER A 51 -2.55 -7.24 10.96
C SER A 51 -4.05 -7.42 10.75
N PRO A 52 -4.56 -8.66 10.86
CA PRO A 52 -5.99 -8.92 10.68
C PRO A 52 -6.85 -8.13 11.66
N SER A 53 -7.98 -7.63 11.18
CA SER A 53 -8.97 -6.94 12.02
C SER A 53 -9.99 -7.93 12.54
N LEU A 54 -10.39 -7.75 13.80
CA LEU A 54 -11.46 -8.55 14.42
C LEU A 54 -12.85 -8.01 14.04
N PHE A 55 -12.91 -6.79 13.51
CA PHE A 55 -14.18 -6.08 13.32
C PHE A 55 -14.58 -5.91 11.86
N SER A 56 -13.68 -6.16 10.93
CA SER A 56 -13.92 -5.89 9.52
C SER A 56 -13.44 -7.04 8.66
N GLU A 57 -14.32 -7.53 7.79
CA GLU A 57 -13.98 -8.61 6.86
C GLU A 57 -13.17 -8.12 5.66
N ARG A 58 -13.35 -6.85 5.30
CA ARG A 58 -12.62 -6.21 4.20
C ARG A 58 -11.91 -4.98 4.70
N ARG A 59 -10.62 -4.92 4.39
CA ARG A 59 -9.77 -3.81 4.81
C ARG A 59 -8.92 -3.37 3.65
N ALA A 60 -8.53 -2.10 3.68
CA ALA A 60 -7.59 -1.54 2.72
C ALA A 60 -6.58 -0.67 3.45
N LEU A 61 -5.33 -0.78 3.05
CA LEU A 61 -4.27 0.10 3.50
C LEU A 61 -3.73 0.87 2.30
N ILE A 62 -3.77 2.19 2.40
CA ILE A 62 -3.17 3.08 1.42
C ILE A 62 -1.88 3.61 2.02
N LEU A 63 -0.73 3.24 1.45
CA LEU A 63 0.57 3.73 1.88
C LEU A 63 1.07 4.71 0.83
N ARG A 64 1.09 6.00 1.19
CA ARG A 64 1.45 7.09 0.30
C ARG A 64 2.93 7.45 0.45
N ASP A 65 3.48 8.03 -0.61
CA ASP A 65 4.88 8.49 -0.66
C ASP A 65 5.86 7.35 -0.36
N LEU A 66 5.66 6.21 -1.00
CA LEU A 66 6.44 5.00 -0.77
C LEU A 66 7.95 5.23 -0.94
N GLN A 67 8.34 6.18 -1.81
CA GLN A 67 9.75 6.52 -2.03
C GLN A 67 10.43 7.06 -0.76
N ASP A 68 9.65 7.55 0.20
CA ASP A 68 10.16 8.13 1.44
C ASP A 68 10.16 7.14 2.62
N LEU A 69 9.84 5.88 2.37
CA LEU A 69 9.82 4.84 3.40
C LEU A 69 11.25 4.54 3.88
N ALA A 70 11.44 4.55 5.21
CA ALA A 70 12.74 4.24 5.80
C ALA A 70 13.11 2.76 5.58
N GLU A 71 14.40 2.48 5.50
CA GLU A 71 14.90 1.13 5.25
C GLU A 71 14.38 0.09 6.26
N ASP A 72 14.26 0.48 7.53
CA ASP A 72 13.80 -0.41 8.58
C ASP A 72 12.38 -0.92 8.31
N PHE A 73 11.55 -0.08 7.72
CA PHE A 73 10.15 -0.43 7.43
C PHE A 73 9.99 -1.13 6.08
N LYS A 74 10.97 -1.00 5.19
CA LYS A 74 10.96 -1.74 3.93
C LYS A 74 11.00 -3.24 4.15
N SER A 75 11.74 -3.67 5.16
CA SER A 75 11.83 -5.08 5.54
C SER A 75 10.47 -5.64 5.95
N GLU A 76 9.73 -4.89 6.77
CA GLU A 76 8.39 -5.29 7.21
C GLU A 76 7.43 -5.43 6.03
N LEU A 77 7.45 -4.44 5.13
CA LEU A 77 6.61 -4.47 3.94
C LEU A 77 7.00 -5.61 3.01
N SER A 78 8.30 -5.84 2.85
CA SER A 78 8.84 -6.90 2.03
C SER A 78 8.38 -8.29 2.50
N GLN A 79 8.39 -8.51 3.81
CA GLN A 79 7.91 -9.76 4.40
C GLN A 79 6.42 -9.97 4.13
N TYR A 80 5.64 -8.90 4.24
CA TYR A 80 4.21 -8.98 3.93
C TYR A 80 3.97 -9.34 2.47
N LEU A 81 4.72 -8.73 1.55
CA LEU A 81 4.56 -8.96 0.11
C LEU A 81 4.88 -10.41 -0.30
N ALA A 82 5.67 -11.11 0.49
CA ALA A 82 5.99 -12.51 0.24
C ALA A 82 4.80 -13.44 0.49
N ALA A 83 3.90 -13.05 1.40
CA ALA A 83 2.72 -13.84 1.74
C ALA A 83 1.55 -12.90 2.10
N PRO A 84 0.96 -12.23 1.10
CA PRO A 84 -0.07 -11.23 1.38
C PRO A 84 -1.38 -11.86 1.84
N ASP A 85 -2.09 -11.12 2.70
CA ASP A 85 -3.41 -11.50 3.19
C ASP A 85 -4.46 -11.22 2.11
N PRO A 86 -5.23 -12.24 1.67
CA PRO A 86 -6.24 -12.03 0.63
C PRO A 86 -7.41 -11.14 1.06
N THR A 87 -7.59 -10.88 2.36
CA THR A 87 -8.67 -10.02 2.86
C THR A 87 -8.26 -8.55 2.92
N LEU A 88 -6.98 -8.23 2.71
CA LEU A 88 -6.46 -6.87 2.72
C LEU A 88 -6.14 -6.41 1.31
N THR A 89 -6.67 -5.25 0.93
CA THR A 89 -6.26 -4.57 -0.29
C THR A 89 -5.17 -3.56 0.06
N LEU A 90 -3.98 -3.75 -0.50
CA LEU A 90 -2.83 -2.87 -0.25
C LEU A 90 -2.63 -1.97 -1.47
N ILE A 91 -2.69 -0.67 -1.26
CA ILE A 91 -2.47 0.32 -2.31
C ILE A 91 -1.21 1.11 -1.97
N LEU A 92 -0.21 0.99 -2.84
CA LEU A 92 1.09 1.65 -2.67
C LEU A 92 1.21 2.77 -3.70
N VAL A 93 1.54 3.97 -3.22
CA VAL A 93 1.69 5.15 -4.09
C VAL A 93 3.13 5.60 -4.08
N HIS A 94 3.76 5.62 -5.25
CA HIS A 94 5.17 5.97 -5.43
C HIS A 94 5.31 7.00 -6.56
N LYS A 95 6.12 8.03 -6.34
CA LYS A 95 6.28 9.11 -7.33
C LYS A 95 7.06 8.71 -8.58
N GLY A 96 7.73 7.58 -8.57
CA GLY A 96 8.62 7.18 -9.65
C GLY A 96 10.07 7.52 -9.33
N GLY A 97 10.97 7.18 -10.24
CA GLY A 97 12.40 7.34 -10.03
C GLY A 97 13.06 6.07 -9.50
N VAL A 98 14.31 6.20 -9.08
CA VAL A 98 15.11 5.04 -8.65
C VAL A 98 15.01 4.71 -7.17
N LYS A 99 14.50 5.64 -6.37
CA LYS A 99 14.39 5.45 -4.93
C LYS A 99 13.38 4.36 -4.61
N GLY A 100 13.80 3.35 -3.88
CA GLY A 100 12.96 2.21 -3.54
C GLY A 100 12.79 1.18 -4.66
N LYS A 101 13.68 1.17 -5.64
CA LYS A 101 13.58 0.29 -6.80
C LYS A 101 13.51 -1.19 -6.44
N GLY A 102 14.29 -1.63 -5.47
CA GLY A 102 14.27 -3.03 -5.03
C GLY A 102 12.90 -3.45 -4.51
N LEU A 103 12.25 -2.57 -3.77
CA LEU A 103 10.90 -2.79 -3.27
C LEU A 103 9.88 -2.82 -4.41
N LEU A 104 10.02 -1.91 -5.38
CA LEU A 104 9.15 -1.89 -6.56
C LEU A 104 9.26 -3.17 -7.37
N ASP A 105 10.47 -3.71 -7.53
CA ASP A 105 10.69 -4.97 -8.23
C ASP A 105 10.01 -6.13 -7.50
N GLN A 106 10.05 -6.13 -6.17
CA GLN A 106 9.38 -7.14 -5.37
C GLN A 106 7.86 -7.03 -5.50
N ILE A 107 7.32 -5.82 -5.51
CA ILE A 107 5.88 -5.59 -5.72
C ILE A 107 5.46 -6.15 -7.09
N GLY A 108 6.24 -5.89 -8.12
CA GLY A 108 5.99 -6.40 -9.46
C GLY A 108 5.95 -7.91 -9.52
N ARG A 109 6.75 -8.60 -8.70
CA ARG A 109 6.75 -10.07 -8.63
C ARG A 109 5.59 -10.62 -7.81
N ALA A 110 5.15 -9.90 -6.78
CA ALA A 110 4.03 -10.30 -5.94
C ALA A 110 2.68 -10.00 -6.59
N HIS A 111 2.66 -9.02 -7.48
CA HIS A 111 1.46 -8.54 -8.15
C HIS A 111 1.25 -9.32 -9.44
N VAL A 112 0.23 -10.12 -9.49
CA VAL A 112 -0.08 -10.97 -10.65
C VAL A 112 -1.16 -10.34 -11.52
#